data_1f0d77206f77992a2a59f415e45b7c6f
#
_entry.id   1f0d77206f77992a2a59f415e45b7c6f
#
_cell.length_a   1.000
_cell.length_b   1.000
_cell.length_c   1.000
_cell.angle_alpha   90.00
_cell.angle_beta   90.00
_cell.angle_gamma   90.00
#
_symmetry.space_group_name_H-M   'P 1'
#
loop_
_entity.id
_entity.type
_entity.pdbx_description
1 polymer ?
#
loop_
_entity_poly.entity_id
_entity_poly.type
_entity_poly.pdbx_seq_one_letter_code
_entity_poly.pdbx_strand_id
1 'polypeptide(L)'
;MSDIPYTVRRSPRARRARVEVSASGVEVVVPRRMSARHAGELVAEKRRWIERTLRRYQEAARTGPAVRLEDGGGVPYLGRDLALSVRVEPGRVRPRVRLDTGRDGVERLGLAVGAGGPEPIRAALEPWYRRRADAEIGPRLSAAAARAGASYARLVIRNQRTRWASCSSSGTMSFNWRLLLAPEAVLDYVIEHEVAHLAVPDHSRRFWTLLAARCPAYREHERWLRDHGPALRL
;
A
#
# COMPACT_ATOMS: atom_id res chain seq x y z
N MET A 1 -22.38 16.23 20.44
CA MET A 1 -21.90 15.42 19.25
C MET A 1 -20.51 15.89 18.95
N SER A 2 -19.48 15.07 19.21
CA SER A 2 -18.09 15.48 19.02
C SER A 2 -17.81 15.83 17.56
N ASP A 3 -17.19 16.98 17.34
CA ASP A 3 -16.81 17.45 16.02
C ASP A 3 -15.63 16.59 15.50
N ILE A 4 -15.68 16.15 14.25
CA ILE A 4 -14.57 15.39 13.65
C ILE A 4 -13.45 16.39 13.34
N PRO A 5 -12.27 16.28 13.97
CA PRO A 5 -11.16 17.17 13.63
C PRO A 5 -10.67 16.88 12.20
N TYR A 6 -10.45 17.94 11.43
CA TYR A 6 -9.96 17.84 10.06
C TYR A 6 -9.03 19.00 9.71
N THR A 7 -8.16 18.78 8.74
CA THR A 7 -7.32 19.81 8.12
C THR A 7 -7.84 20.14 6.72
N VAL A 8 -7.58 21.37 6.25
CA VAL A 8 -7.95 21.80 4.91
C VAL A 8 -6.70 22.07 4.07
N ARG A 9 -6.56 21.32 2.98
CA ARG A 9 -5.47 21.53 2.01
C ARG A 9 -6.01 22.10 0.69
N ARG A 10 -5.52 23.26 0.30
CA ARG A 10 -5.82 23.86 -0.99
C ARG A 10 -4.93 23.28 -2.08
N SER A 11 -5.53 22.81 -3.19
CA SER A 11 -4.80 22.25 -4.30
C SER A 11 -5.16 22.92 -5.62
N PRO A 12 -4.17 23.45 -6.37
CA PRO A 12 -4.43 24.06 -7.69
C PRO A 12 -4.87 23.01 -8.73
N ARG A 13 -4.56 21.74 -8.49
CA ARG A 13 -4.95 20.62 -9.37
C ARG A 13 -6.31 20.02 -9.04
N ALA A 14 -6.90 20.37 -7.89
CA ALA A 14 -8.21 19.86 -7.51
C ALA A 14 -9.31 20.61 -8.30
N ARG A 15 -10.11 19.87 -9.03
CA ARG A 15 -11.31 20.42 -9.71
C ARG A 15 -12.58 20.35 -8.84
N ARG A 16 -12.60 19.45 -7.84
CA ARG A 16 -13.70 19.24 -6.90
C ARG A 16 -13.12 19.05 -5.49
N ALA A 17 -13.91 19.41 -4.47
CA ALA A 17 -13.56 19.09 -3.09
C ALA A 17 -13.71 17.59 -2.86
N ARG A 18 -12.82 17.04 -2.00
CA ARG A 18 -12.89 15.65 -1.55
C ARG A 18 -12.37 15.51 -0.14
N VAL A 19 -12.89 14.56 0.59
CA VAL A 19 -12.38 14.15 1.90
C VAL A 19 -11.40 13.00 1.71
N GLU A 20 -10.20 13.14 2.26
CA GLU A 20 -9.19 12.09 2.37
C GLU A 20 -9.09 11.69 3.83
N VAL A 21 -9.33 10.40 4.13
CA VAL A 21 -9.17 9.84 5.48
C VAL A 21 -7.94 8.96 5.49
N SER A 22 -7.11 9.13 6.51
CA SER A 22 -5.87 8.37 6.68
C SER A 22 -5.67 8.01 8.16
N ALA A 23 -4.64 7.22 8.48
CA ALA A 23 -4.28 6.95 9.87
C ALA A 23 -3.85 8.21 10.64
N SER A 24 -3.38 9.25 9.93
CA SER A 24 -3.02 10.55 10.53
C SER A 24 -4.21 11.49 10.71
N GLY A 25 -5.43 11.08 10.30
CA GLY A 25 -6.65 11.87 10.46
C GLY A 25 -7.37 12.15 9.15
N VAL A 26 -8.18 13.22 9.17
CA VAL A 26 -9.06 13.64 8.07
C VAL A 26 -8.50 14.89 7.42
N GLU A 27 -8.32 14.86 6.11
CA GLU A 27 -7.93 16.02 5.29
C GLU A 27 -9.00 16.31 4.24
N VAL A 28 -9.43 17.56 4.15
CA VAL A 28 -10.33 18.02 3.07
C VAL A 28 -9.51 18.73 2.02
N VAL A 29 -9.39 18.13 0.85
CA VAL A 29 -8.71 18.74 -0.30
C VAL A 29 -9.71 19.57 -1.09
N VAL A 30 -9.47 20.88 -1.18
CA VAL A 30 -10.36 21.80 -1.87
C VAL A 30 -9.67 22.53 -3.03
N PRO A 31 -10.41 22.90 -4.09
CA PRO A 31 -9.93 23.82 -5.11
C PRO A 31 -9.51 25.14 -4.51
N ARG A 32 -8.57 25.84 -5.16
CA ARG A 32 -7.95 27.07 -4.64
C ARG A 32 -8.97 28.17 -4.29
N ARG A 33 -10.09 28.25 -5.01
CA ARG A 33 -11.14 29.28 -4.87
C ARG A 33 -12.32 28.86 -3.97
N MET A 34 -12.31 27.65 -3.42
CA MET A 34 -13.39 27.16 -2.58
C MET A 34 -13.26 27.70 -1.14
N SER A 35 -14.38 28.10 -0.53
CA SER A 35 -14.39 28.62 0.85
C SER A 35 -14.19 27.49 1.87
N ALA A 36 -13.64 27.82 3.05
CA ALA A 36 -13.47 26.87 4.14
C ALA A 36 -14.82 26.33 4.67
N ARG A 37 -15.90 27.12 4.58
CA ARG A 37 -17.24 26.69 4.97
C ARG A 37 -17.69 25.44 4.22
N HIS A 38 -17.43 25.33 2.92
CA HIS A 38 -17.75 24.15 2.12
C HIS A 38 -16.99 22.90 2.58
N ALA A 39 -15.80 23.06 3.19
CA ALA A 39 -15.08 21.93 3.76
C ALA A 39 -15.81 21.33 4.97
N GLY A 40 -16.36 22.18 5.86
CA GLY A 40 -17.17 21.74 7.00
C GLY A 40 -18.47 21.07 6.57
N GLU A 41 -19.18 21.63 5.59
CA GLU A 41 -20.40 21.04 5.03
C GLU A 41 -20.13 19.64 4.45
N LEU A 42 -19.04 19.48 3.72
CA LEU A 42 -18.63 18.19 3.14
C LEU A 42 -18.26 17.16 4.21
N VAL A 43 -17.62 17.59 5.31
CA VAL A 43 -17.31 16.70 6.46
C VAL A 43 -18.60 16.28 7.14
N ALA A 44 -19.54 17.19 7.35
CA ALA A 44 -20.84 16.91 7.94
C ALA A 44 -21.64 15.91 7.08
N GLU A 45 -21.73 16.14 5.76
CA GLU A 45 -22.38 15.23 4.81
C GLU A 45 -21.80 13.82 4.86
N LYS A 46 -20.45 13.72 4.93
CA LYS A 46 -19.75 12.44 4.89
C LYS A 46 -19.43 11.86 6.26
N ARG A 47 -19.97 12.44 7.34
CA ARG A 47 -19.67 12.10 8.73
C ARG A 47 -19.67 10.59 9.00
N ARG A 48 -20.75 9.88 8.70
CA ARG A 48 -20.89 8.44 8.92
C ARG A 48 -19.83 7.62 8.17
N TRP A 49 -19.47 8.04 6.97
CA TRP A 49 -18.42 7.40 6.19
C TRP A 49 -17.04 7.66 6.80
N ILE A 50 -16.76 8.90 7.24
CA ILE A 50 -15.50 9.26 7.88
C ILE A 50 -15.32 8.45 9.18
N GLU A 51 -16.33 8.40 10.05
CA GLU A 51 -16.28 7.66 11.31
C GLU A 51 -16.06 6.16 11.08
N ARG A 52 -16.75 5.55 10.12
CA ARG A 52 -16.51 4.14 9.75
C ARG A 52 -15.09 3.92 9.24
N THR A 53 -14.58 4.86 8.45
CA THR A 53 -13.24 4.77 7.89
C THR A 53 -12.17 4.93 8.97
N LEU A 54 -12.32 5.88 9.89
CA LEU A 54 -11.42 6.06 11.03
C LEU A 54 -11.40 4.82 11.93
N ARG A 55 -12.57 4.25 12.27
CA ARG A 55 -12.63 2.99 13.03
C ARG A 55 -11.90 1.86 12.33
N ARG A 56 -12.02 1.75 11.00
CA ARG A 56 -11.26 0.75 10.22
C ARG A 56 -9.76 0.98 10.31
N TYR A 57 -9.29 2.24 10.28
CA TYR A 57 -7.87 2.54 10.48
C TYR A 57 -7.39 2.14 11.87
N GLN A 58 -8.19 2.41 12.90
CA GLN A 58 -7.87 2.05 14.29
C GLN A 58 -7.82 0.52 14.46
N GLU A 59 -8.81 -0.18 13.92
CA GLU A 59 -8.85 -1.64 13.97
C GLU A 59 -7.69 -2.26 13.18
N ALA A 60 -7.43 -1.78 11.98
CA ALA A 60 -6.30 -2.24 11.17
C ALA A 60 -4.95 -1.99 11.86
N ALA A 61 -4.80 -0.88 12.58
CA ALA A 61 -3.58 -0.60 13.36
C ALA A 61 -3.42 -1.56 14.55
N ARG A 62 -4.55 -2.06 15.11
CA ARG A 62 -4.56 -3.01 16.23
C ARG A 62 -4.31 -4.45 15.78
N THR A 63 -4.85 -4.84 14.63
CA THR A 63 -4.85 -6.24 14.14
C THR A 63 -3.91 -6.48 12.95
N GLY A 64 -3.40 -5.42 12.35
CA GLY A 64 -2.51 -5.49 11.19
C GLY A 64 -1.09 -5.94 11.53
N PRO A 65 -0.27 -6.18 10.52
CA PRO A 65 1.12 -6.56 10.69
C PRO A 65 1.87 -5.53 11.57
N ALA A 66 2.57 -6.02 12.58
CA ALA A 66 3.32 -5.16 13.49
C ALA A 66 4.57 -4.60 12.80
N VAL A 67 4.75 -3.29 12.85
CA VAL A 67 5.97 -2.61 12.38
C VAL A 67 6.69 -2.00 13.57
N ARG A 68 7.89 -2.48 13.86
CA ARG A 68 8.75 -1.95 14.91
C ARG A 68 10.08 -1.52 14.27
N LEU A 69 10.26 -0.21 14.10
CA LEU A 69 11.41 0.39 13.44
C LEU A 69 12.52 0.71 14.44
N GLU A 70 13.10 -0.34 15.00
CA GLU A 70 14.20 -0.29 15.99
C GLU A 70 15.10 -1.52 15.81
N ASP A 71 16.26 -1.53 16.44
CA ASP A 71 17.11 -2.71 16.46
C ASP A 71 16.42 -3.85 17.24
N GLY A 72 16.45 -5.07 16.71
CA GLY A 72 15.66 -6.19 17.22
C GLY A 72 14.15 -6.11 16.93
N GLY A 73 13.68 -5.05 16.28
CA GLY A 73 12.31 -4.92 15.81
C GLY A 73 12.02 -5.81 14.60
N GLY A 74 10.93 -5.50 13.87
CA GLY A 74 10.54 -6.29 12.70
C GLY A 74 9.63 -5.54 11.76
N VAL A 75 9.60 -6.01 10.51
CA VAL A 75 8.75 -5.50 9.44
C VAL A 75 8.12 -6.64 8.65
N PRO A 76 6.84 -6.51 8.24
CA PRO A 76 6.16 -7.54 7.45
C PRO A 76 6.73 -7.64 6.03
N TYR A 77 6.78 -8.86 5.51
CA TYR A 77 7.21 -9.14 4.14
C TYR A 77 6.53 -10.39 3.60
N LEU A 78 5.55 -10.23 2.70
CA LEU A 78 4.81 -11.33 2.06
C LEU A 78 4.26 -12.37 3.06
N GLY A 79 3.64 -11.88 4.15
CA GLY A 79 3.00 -12.72 5.16
C GLY A 79 3.94 -13.24 6.26
N ARG A 80 5.22 -12.92 6.24
CA ARG A 80 6.21 -13.24 7.29
C ARG A 80 6.79 -11.96 7.87
N ASP A 81 7.35 -12.04 9.07
CA ASP A 81 8.05 -10.94 9.69
C ASP A 81 9.57 -11.09 9.49
N LEU A 82 10.20 -10.03 8.96
CA LEU A 82 11.65 -9.93 8.87
C LEU A 82 12.18 -9.16 10.08
N ALA A 83 13.00 -9.80 10.88
CA ALA A 83 13.69 -9.15 11.99
C ALA A 83 14.68 -8.09 11.48
N LEU A 84 14.76 -6.96 12.18
CA LEU A 84 15.69 -5.89 11.88
C LEU A 84 16.95 -6.01 12.72
N SER A 85 18.12 -5.88 12.07
CA SER A 85 19.40 -5.66 12.75
C SER A 85 19.92 -4.31 12.31
N VAL A 86 19.89 -3.34 13.22
CA VAL A 86 20.17 -1.93 12.90
C VAL A 86 21.51 -1.51 13.49
N ARG A 87 22.43 -1.08 12.63
CA ARG A 87 23.70 -0.48 13.03
C ARG A 87 23.66 1.02 12.73
N VAL A 88 23.89 1.82 13.75
CA VAL A 88 24.05 3.27 13.59
C VAL A 88 25.53 3.56 13.30
N GLU A 89 25.80 4.20 12.17
CA GLU A 89 27.14 4.60 11.72
C GLU A 89 27.10 6.13 11.53
N PRO A 90 27.51 6.93 12.52
CA PRO A 90 27.51 8.40 12.43
C PRO A 90 28.24 8.88 11.19
N GLY A 91 27.67 9.84 10.47
CA GLY A 91 28.21 10.38 9.23
C GLY A 91 27.85 9.58 7.96
N ARG A 92 27.18 8.45 8.08
CA ARG A 92 26.69 7.70 6.91
C ARG A 92 25.58 8.47 6.19
N VAL A 93 25.86 8.96 5.00
CA VAL A 93 24.90 9.73 4.18
C VAL A 93 23.92 8.78 3.45
N ARG A 94 24.40 7.64 2.98
CA ARG A 94 23.57 6.67 2.23
C ARG A 94 23.32 5.42 3.07
N PRO A 95 22.07 5.14 3.46
CA PRO A 95 21.78 3.92 4.20
C PRO A 95 22.02 2.67 3.33
N ARG A 96 22.36 1.56 3.99
CA ARG A 96 22.47 0.26 3.37
C ARG A 96 21.42 -0.65 3.98
N VAL A 97 20.71 -1.40 3.15
CA VAL A 97 19.76 -2.45 3.58
C VAL A 97 20.07 -3.72 2.80
N ARG A 98 20.26 -4.82 3.51
CA ARG A 98 20.52 -6.17 2.96
C ARG A 98 19.55 -7.16 3.59
N LEU A 99 19.05 -8.08 2.79
CA LEU A 99 18.38 -9.27 3.27
C LEU A 99 19.44 -10.35 3.39
N ASP A 100 19.68 -10.80 4.60
CA ASP A 100 20.67 -11.82 4.89
C ASP A 100 19.96 -13.04 5.49
N THR A 101 20.32 -14.23 5.04
CA THR A 101 19.88 -15.48 5.66
C THR A 101 20.97 -15.92 6.65
N GLY A 102 20.61 -15.93 7.93
CA GLY A 102 21.51 -16.38 8.99
C GLY A 102 21.89 -17.86 8.84
N ARG A 103 22.89 -18.30 9.59
CA ARG A 103 23.28 -19.73 9.65
C ARG A 103 22.17 -20.64 10.18
N ASP A 104 21.22 -20.06 10.91
CA ASP A 104 19.99 -20.67 11.41
C ASP A 104 18.86 -20.75 10.37
N GLY A 105 19.11 -20.34 9.12
CA GLY A 105 18.12 -20.27 8.04
C GLY A 105 17.11 -19.13 8.16
N VAL A 106 17.22 -18.28 9.20
CA VAL A 106 16.28 -17.17 9.43
C VAL A 106 16.69 -15.95 8.63
N GLU A 107 15.77 -15.42 7.83
CA GLU A 107 16.00 -14.18 7.10
C GLU A 107 15.88 -12.95 8.01
N ARG A 108 16.83 -12.05 7.88
CA ARG A 108 16.91 -10.79 8.63
C ARG A 108 17.27 -9.64 7.70
N LEU A 109 16.77 -8.45 8.01
CA LEU A 109 17.19 -7.23 7.34
C LEU A 109 18.29 -6.54 8.14
N GLY A 110 19.52 -6.62 7.63
CA GLY A 110 20.63 -5.82 8.12
C GLY A 110 20.58 -4.40 7.58
N LEU A 111 20.53 -3.41 8.48
CA LEU A 111 20.52 -1.99 8.17
C LEU A 111 21.76 -1.30 8.72
N ALA A 112 22.38 -0.44 7.88
CA ALA A 112 23.35 0.55 8.34
C ALA A 112 22.80 1.95 8.02
N VAL A 113 22.57 2.77 9.06
CA VAL A 113 21.95 4.09 8.98
C VAL A 113 22.83 5.14 9.66
N GLY A 114 22.70 6.42 9.25
CA GLY A 114 23.51 7.51 9.81
C GLY A 114 23.07 7.99 11.18
N ALA A 115 21.81 7.72 11.56
CA ALA A 115 21.23 8.08 12.84
C ALA A 115 20.26 7.01 13.30
N GLY A 116 20.05 6.90 14.60
CA GLY A 116 19.04 6.01 15.19
C GLY A 116 17.63 6.57 15.11
N GLY A 117 16.67 5.73 15.48
CA GLY A 117 15.25 6.09 15.52
C GLY A 117 14.45 5.65 14.30
N PRO A 118 13.09 5.75 14.37
CA PRO A 118 12.21 5.16 13.38
C PRO A 118 12.28 5.82 12.00
N GLU A 119 12.50 7.13 11.92
CA GLU A 119 12.51 7.84 10.62
C GLU A 119 13.72 7.50 9.73
N PRO A 120 14.98 7.46 10.20
CA PRO A 120 16.11 7.00 9.41
C PRO A 120 15.94 5.54 8.94
N ILE A 121 15.39 4.66 9.79
CA ILE A 121 15.10 3.28 9.45
C ILE A 121 14.03 3.19 8.36
N ARG A 122 12.92 3.93 8.50
CA ARG A 122 11.85 4.03 7.48
C ARG A 122 12.40 4.52 6.15
N ALA A 123 13.18 5.60 6.18
CA ALA A 123 13.81 6.17 4.98
C ALA A 123 14.76 5.19 4.27
N ALA A 124 15.42 4.30 5.02
CA ALA A 124 16.27 3.24 4.47
C ALA A 124 15.44 2.09 3.86
N LEU A 125 14.36 1.68 4.53
CA LEU A 125 13.53 0.54 4.15
C LEU A 125 12.68 0.82 2.91
N GLU A 126 12.09 2.02 2.75
CA GLU A 126 11.18 2.31 1.62
C GLU A 126 11.83 2.08 0.25
N PRO A 127 13.06 2.56 -0.06
CA PRO A 127 13.73 2.26 -1.31
C PRO A 127 14.04 0.76 -1.49
N TRP A 128 14.32 0.04 -0.40
CA TRP A 128 14.54 -1.40 -0.43
C TRP A 128 13.25 -2.13 -0.81
N TYR A 129 12.13 -1.83 -0.16
CA TYR A 129 10.83 -2.41 -0.51
C TYR A 129 10.42 -2.11 -1.96
N ARG A 130 10.70 -0.91 -2.46
CA ARG A 130 10.42 -0.57 -3.86
C ARG A 130 11.19 -1.45 -4.85
N ARG A 131 12.49 -1.68 -4.60
CA ARG A 131 13.30 -2.58 -5.44
C ARG A 131 12.83 -4.03 -5.33
N ARG A 132 12.50 -4.47 -4.11
CA ARG A 132 11.95 -5.82 -3.91
C ARG A 132 10.59 -5.98 -4.58
N ALA A 133 9.73 -4.97 -4.56
CA ALA A 133 8.44 -5.01 -5.23
C ALA A 133 8.58 -5.24 -6.74
N ASP A 134 9.56 -4.62 -7.38
CA ASP A 134 9.85 -4.87 -8.80
C ASP A 134 10.27 -6.34 -9.03
N ALA A 135 11.19 -6.83 -8.20
CA ALA A 135 11.71 -8.21 -8.29
C ALA A 135 10.65 -9.29 -7.96
N GLU A 136 9.72 -9.01 -7.05
CA GLU A 136 8.67 -9.96 -6.67
C GLU A 136 7.47 -9.92 -7.61
N ILE A 137 7.04 -8.72 -8.00
CA ILE A 137 5.84 -8.55 -8.84
C ILE A 137 6.13 -8.90 -10.29
N GLY A 138 7.31 -8.55 -10.82
CA GLY A 138 7.63 -8.75 -12.22
C GLY A 138 7.45 -10.19 -12.71
N PRO A 139 8.10 -11.19 -12.10
CA PRO A 139 7.94 -12.60 -12.48
C PRO A 139 6.51 -13.10 -12.31
N ARG A 140 5.83 -12.73 -11.20
CA ARG A 140 4.43 -13.13 -10.92
C ARG A 140 3.48 -12.55 -11.96
N LEU A 141 3.63 -11.26 -12.29
CA LEU A 141 2.83 -10.58 -13.30
C LEU A 141 3.03 -11.20 -14.69
N SER A 142 4.28 -11.49 -15.05
CA SER A 142 4.58 -12.14 -16.33
C SER A 142 3.97 -13.52 -16.42
N ALA A 143 4.05 -14.33 -15.36
CA ALA A 143 3.43 -15.64 -15.29
C ALA A 143 1.90 -15.56 -15.35
N ALA A 144 1.27 -14.62 -14.64
CA ALA A 144 -0.18 -14.43 -14.66
C ALA A 144 -0.67 -13.97 -16.04
N ALA A 145 0.04 -13.05 -16.69
CA ALA A 145 -0.27 -12.59 -18.04
C ALA A 145 -0.15 -13.71 -19.06
N ALA A 146 0.90 -14.54 -18.97
CA ALA A 146 1.09 -15.71 -19.85
C ALA A 146 -0.05 -16.74 -19.69
N ARG A 147 -0.45 -17.07 -18.43
CA ARG A 147 -1.61 -17.92 -18.17
C ARG A 147 -2.91 -17.35 -18.73
N ALA A 148 -2.99 -16.03 -18.81
CA ALA A 148 -4.15 -15.33 -19.36
C ALA A 148 -4.15 -15.24 -20.90
N GLY A 149 -3.07 -15.65 -21.57
CA GLY A 149 -2.88 -15.41 -22.99
C GLY A 149 -2.81 -13.91 -23.32
N ALA A 150 -2.37 -13.07 -22.39
CA ALA A 150 -2.35 -11.62 -22.50
C ALA A 150 -0.93 -11.07 -22.37
N SER A 151 -0.72 -9.85 -22.82
CA SER A 151 0.53 -9.11 -22.67
C SER A 151 0.28 -7.73 -22.07
N TYR A 152 1.26 -7.21 -21.35
CA TYR A 152 1.24 -5.85 -20.82
C TYR A 152 2.45 -5.06 -21.33
N ALA A 153 2.33 -3.73 -21.37
CA ALA A 153 3.39 -2.89 -21.95
C ALA A 153 4.57 -2.71 -20.99
N ARG A 154 4.31 -2.47 -19.72
CA ARG A 154 5.35 -2.29 -18.68
C ARG A 154 4.80 -2.40 -17.26
N LEU A 155 5.67 -2.77 -16.33
CA LEU A 155 5.46 -2.68 -14.89
C LEU A 155 5.99 -1.36 -14.35
N VAL A 156 5.27 -0.75 -13.39
CA VAL A 156 5.69 0.46 -12.68
C VAL A 156 5.38 0.32 -11.18
N ILE A 157 6.41 0.42 -10.35
CA ILE A 157 6.23 0.41 -8.89
C ILE A 157 5.94 1.84 -8.40
N ARG A 158 4.83 2.01 -7.69
CA ARG A 158 4.30 3.28 -7.20
C ARG A 158 4.24 3.35 -5.67
N ASN A 159 3.98 4.57 -5.17
CA ASN A 159 3.66 4.87 -3.78
C ASN A 159 2.33 5.65 -3.72
N GLN A 160 1.29 5.10 -4.30
CA GLN A 160 -0.03 5.74 -4.38
C GLN A 160 -0.73 5.68 -3.02
N ARG A 161 -1.46 6.74 -2.67
CA ARG A 161 -2.18 6.82 -1.39
C ARG A 161 -3.56 6.17 -1.42
N THR A 162 -4.16 6.02 -2.60
CA THR A 162 -5.58 5.66 -2.77
C THR A 162 -5.81 4.38 -3.59
N ARG A 163 -4.75 3.78 -4.13
CA ARG A 163 -4.86 2.57 -4.97
C ARG A 163 -3.73 1.61 -4.66
N TRP A 164 -4.04 0.33 -4.71
CA TRP A 164 -3.06 -0.76 -4.60
C TRP A 164 -2.40 -1.05 -5.94
N ALA A 165 -3.20 -1.05 -7.01
CA ALA A 165 -2.70 -1.24 -8.35
C ALA A 165 -3.60 -0.53 -9.39
N SER A 166 -3.21 -0.56 -10.65
CA SER A 166 -4.02 -0.13 -11.79
C SER A 166 -3.46 -0.65 -13.10
N CYS A 167 -4.35 -1.06 -14.00
CA CYS A 167 -4.07 -1.31 -15.41
C CYS A 167 -4.57 -0.12 -16.23
N SER A 168 -3.70 0.47 -17.07
CA SER A 168 -4.13 1.51 -18.00
C SER A 168 -4.58 0.91 -19.33
N SER A 169 -5.34 1.69 -20.12
CA SER A 169 -5.73 1.31 -21.48
C SER A 169 -4.53 1.07 -22.42
N SER A 170 -3.37 1.62 -22.10
CA SER A 170 -2.11 1.39 -22.83
C SER A 170 -1.33 0.16 -22.32
N GLY A 171 -1.90 -0.66 -21.43
CA GLY A 171 -1.24 -1.85 -20.88
C GLY A 171 -0.16 -1.55 -19.83
N THR A 172 -0.10 -0.32 -19.28
CA THR A 172 0.81 -0.04 -18.17
C THR A 172 0.22 -0.57 -16.86
N MET A 173 0.91 -1.52 -16.25
CA MET A 173 0.60 -2.10 -14.94
C MET A 173 1.32 -1.34 -13.84
N SER A 174 0.57 -0.73 -12.92
CA SER A 174 1.14 0.01 -11.80
C SER A 174 0.79 -0.69 -10.49
N PHE A 175 1.77 -0.94 -9.62
CA PHE A 175 1.57 -1.58 -8.32
C PHE A 175 2.17 -0.75 -7.20
N ASN A 176 1.50 -0.74 -6.06
CA ASN A 176 2.00 -0.11 -4.85
C ASN A 176 2.98 -1.04 -4.15
N TRP A 177 4.19 -0.57 -3.86
CA TRP A 177 5.21 -1.36 -3.18
C TRP A 177 4.75 -1.90 -1.80
N ARG A 178 3.78 -1.22 -1.16
CA ARG A 178 3.22 -1.64 0.13
C ARG A 178 2.48 -2.96 0.08
N LEU A 179 2.18 -3.49 -1.10
CA LEU A 179 1.64 -4.84 -1.25
C LEU A 179 2.61 -5.91 -0.72
N LEU A 180 3.91 -5.62 -0.64
CA LEU A 180 4.85 -6.54 0.01
C LEU A 180 4.70 -6.63 1.54
N LEU A 181 3.96 -5.70 2.15
CA LEU A 181 3.61 -5.76 3.57
C LEU A 181 2.39 -6.66 3.83
N ALA A 182 1.70 -7.10 2.78
CA ALA A 182 0.56 -8.01 2.82
C ALA A 182 1.01 -9.48 2.72
N PRO A 183 0.14 -10.44 3.06
CA PRO A 183 0.33 -11.84 2.71
C PRO A 183 0.53 -12.03 1.20
N GLU A 184 1.35 -13.02 0.83
CA GLU A 184 1.68 -13.33 -0.56
C GLU A 184 0.42 -13.56 -1.41
N ALA A 185 -0.55 -14.33 -0.90
CA ALA A 185 -1.81 -14.60 -1.60
C ALA A 185 -2.62 -13.33 -1.90
N VAL A 186 -2.49 -12.29 -1.07
CA VAL A 186 -3.13 -10.99 -1.32
C VAL A 186 -2.42 -10.23 -2.45
N LEU A 187 -1.09 -10.31 -2.52
CA LEU A 187 -0.33 -9.76 -3.66
C LEU A 187 -0.72 -10.47 -4.96
N ASP A 188 -0.77 -11.80 -4.95
CA ASP A 188 -1.14 -12.61 -6.13
C ASP A 188 -2.58 -12.31 -6.59
N TYR A 189 -3.51 -12.13 -5.64
CA TYR A 189 -4.86 -11.65 -5.95
C TYR A 189 -4.86 -10.31 -6.67
N VAL A 190 -4.10 -9.33 -6.21
CA VAL A 190 -4.03 -8.00 -6.85
C VAL A 190 -3.43 -8.12 -8.26
N ILE A 191 -2.44 -8.99 -8.45
CA ILE A 191 -1.85 -9.24 -9.77
C ILE A 191 -2.90 -9.85 -10.72
N GLU A 192 -3.65 -10.88 -10.30
CA GLU A 192 -4.70 -11.50 -11.12
C GLU A 192 -5.84 -10.52 -11.42
N HIS A 193 -6.17 -9.62 -10.47
CA HIS A 193 -7.14 -8.55 -10.67
C HIS A 193 -6.73 -7.61 -11.82
N GLU A 194 -5.49 -7.13 -11.80
CA GLU A 194 -4.99 -6.24 -12.85
C GLU A 194 -4.81 -6.95 -14.19
N VAL A 195 -4.41 -8.22 -14.19
CA VAL A 195 -4.34 -9.03 -15.41
C VAL A 195 -5.74 -9.29 -16.01
N ALA A 196 -6.78 -9.45 -15.16
CA ALA A 196 -8.14 -9.56 -15.64
C ALA A 196 -8.61 -8.30 -16.38
N HIS A 197 -8.13 -7.11 -16.02
CA HIS A 197 -8.42 -5.87 -16.73
C HIS A 197 -7.85 -5.77 -18.15
N LEU A 198 -6.85 -6.59 -18.51
CA LEU A 198 -6.38 -6.68 -19.89
C LEU A 198 -7.47 -7.27 -20.84
N ALA A 199 -8.35 -8.11 -20.30
CA ALA A 199 -9.45 -8.73 -21.07
C ALA A 199 -10.80 -8.02 -20.84
N VAL A 200 -11.03 -7.50 -19.62
CA VAL A 200 -12.30 -6.88 -19.23
C VAL A 200 -11.99 -5.58 -18.47
N PRO A 201 -12.05 -4.40 -19.11
CA PRO A 201 -11.63 -3.12 -18.52
C PRO A 201 -12.48 -2.64 -17.35
N ASP A 202 -13.72 -3.08 -17.24
CA ASP A 202 -14.68 -2.70 -16.20
C ASP A 202 -14.87 -3.81 -15.16
N HIS A 203 -15.51 -3.48 -14.02
CA HIS A 203 -15.86 -4.44 -12.98
C HIS A 203 -17.27 -5.05 -13.18
N SER A 204 -17.62 -5.38 -14.43
CA SER A 204 -18.87 -6.06 -14.78
C SER A 204 -18.93 -7.50 -14.23
N ARG A 205 -20.09 -8.15 -14.38
CA ARG A 205 -20.25 -9.57 -14.03
C ARG A 205 -19.21 -10.46 -14.73
N ARG A 206 -18.88 -10.13 -15.98
CA ARG A 206 -17.86 -10.84 -16.78
C ARG A 206 -16.48 -10.77 -16.12
N PHE A 207 -16.10 -9.56 -15.61
CA PHE A 207 -14.86 -9.39 -14.87
C PHE A 207 -14.79 -10.30 -13.63
N TRP A 208 -15.82 -10.26 -12.79
CA TRP A 208 -15.84 -11.04 -11.56
C TRP A 208 -15.86 -12.54 -11.81
N THR A 209 -16.54 -13.00 -12.88
CA THR A 209 -16.52 -14.41 -13.29
C THR A 209 -15.11 -14.82 -13.73
N LEU A 210 -14.43 -13.99 -14.53
CA LEU A 210 -13.06 -14.24 -14.98
C LEU A 210 -12.08 -14.26 -13.80
N LEU A 211 -12.18 -13.31 -12.89
CA LEU A 211 -11.32 -13.24 -11.71
C LEU A 211 -11.56 -14.46 -10.79
N ALA A 212 -12.80 -14.85 -10.55
CA ALA A 212 -13.14 -16.01 -9.73
C ALA A 212 -12.56 -17.32 -10.29
N ALA A 213 -12.51 -17.46 -11.61
CA ALA A 213 -11.90 -18.64 -12.25
C ALA A 213 -10.38 -18.70 -12.05
N ARG A 214 -9.70 -17.55 -11.98
CA ARG A 214 -8.24 -17.44 -11.80
C ARG A 214 -7.82 -17.41 -10.34
N CYS A 215 -8.61 -16.80 -9.49
CA CYS A 215 -8.37 -16.64 -8.06
C CYS A 215 -9.67 -16.97 -7.30
N PRO A 216 -9.98 -18.24 -7.02
CA PRO A 216 -11.23 -18.64 -6.37
C PRO A 216 -11.45 -17.94 -5.01
N ALA A 217 -10.38 -17.72 -4.24
CA ALA A 217 -10.41 -17.06 -2.94
C ALA A 217 -10.40 -15.51 -3.02
N TYR A 218 -10.64 -14.91 -4.20
CA TYR A 218 -10.50 -13.46 -4.41
C TYR A 218 -11.29 -12.61 -3.41
N ARG A 219 -12.48 -13.07 -2.97
CA ARG A 219 -13.32 -12.36 -2.00
C ARG A 219 -12.71 -12.28 -0.61
N GLU A 220 -11.95 -13.30 -0.22
CA GLU A 220 -11.23 -13.33 1.05
C GLU A 220 -10.06 -12.34 1.01
N HIS A 221 -9.29 -12.35 -0.09
CA HIS A 221 -8.15 -11.46 -0.28
C HIS A 221 -8.59 -10.00 -0.43
N GLU A 222 -9.70 -9.73 -1.15
CA GLU A 222 -10.32 -8.41 -1.23
C GLU A 222 -10.75 -7.91 0.15
N ARG A 223 -11.40 -8.77 0.94
CA ARG A 223 -11.81 -8.46 2.31
C ARG A 223 -10.59 -8.16 3.18
N TRP A 224 -9.59 -9.03 3.13
CA TRP A 224 -8.35 -8.84 3.87
C TRP A 224 -7.71 -7.48 3.55
N LEU A 225 -7.56 -7.17 2.27
CA LEU A 225 -6.95 -5.90 1.82
C LEU A 225 -7.80 -4.68 2.20
N ARG A 226 -9.11 -4.80 2.18
CA ARG A 226 -10.01 -3.76 2.66
C ARG A 226 -9.86 -3.52 4.16
N ASP A 227 -9.71 -4.58 4.95
CA ASP A 227 -9.71 -4.50 6.41
C ASP A 227 -8.32 -4.15 6.96
N HIS A 228 -7.24 -4.68 6.40
CA HIS A 228 -5.86 -4.48 6.85
C HIS A 228 -5.06 -3.48 6.01
N GLY A 229 -5.47 -3.21 4.77
CA GLY A 229 -4.78 -2.30 3.88
C GLY A 229 -4.44 -0.92 4.49
N PRO A 230 -5.32 -0.31 5.30
CA PRO A 230 -5.01 0.93 6.00
C PRO A 230 -3.76 0.87 6.89
N ALA A 231 -3.41 -0.30 7.43
CA ALA A 231 -2.24 -0.52 8.28
C ALA A 231 -0.95 -0.85 7.51
N LEU A 232 -1.00 -1.13 6.20
CA LEU A 232 0.18 -1.46 5.40
C LEU A 232 1.10 -0.24 5.21
N ARG A 233 1.87 0.06 6.24
CA ARG A 233 2.80 1.18 6.32
C ARG A 233 4.05 0.77 7.10
N LEU A 234 5.18 1.39 6.76
CA LEU A 234 6.40 1.33 7.56
C LEU A 234 6.37 2.40 8.64
#